data_eaa7d62572631f36b07767df9a372625
#
_entry.id   eaa7d62572631f36b07767df9a372625
#
_cell.length_a   1.000
_cell.length_b   1.000
_cell.length_c   1.000
_cell.angle_alpha   90.00
_cell.angle_beta   90.00
_cell.angle_gamma   90.00
#
_symmetry.space_group_name_H-M   'P 1'
#
loop_
_entity.id
_entity.type
_entity.pdbx_description
1 polymer ?
#
loop_
_entity_poly.entity_id
_entity_poly.type
_entity_poly.pdbx_seq_one_letter_code
_entity_poly.pdbx_strand_id
1 'polypeptide(L)'
;VWISPILDFPWDVTNGCNDALLEALDSLAEVSGYSELAYAPIVPLGHSAMATFPWNFAAWNPERTLAVVSYHGDAPRTNLTGYGRANLEWGRTRNIDGIPGLMIEGEYEWWEARVRPALAFRMMYPQSCISFLCDAGRGHFDVSDRTARYIALFLKKALEWRLPEMSGDGPVKLKQVNPKDGWLAERWRRGDDI
;
A
#
# COMPACT_ATOMS: atom_id res chain seq x y z
N VAL A 1 -0.86 9.55 -13.01
CA VAL A 1 -1.03 8.54 -14.09
C VAL A 1 -1.55 7.26 -13.44
N TRP A 2 -2.53 6.60 -14.06
CA TRP A 2 -3.03 5.29 -13.67
C TRP A 2 -2.49 4.27 -14.68
N ILE A 3 -1.80 3.25 -14.18
CA ILE A 3 -1.27 2.17 -15.02
C ILE A 3 -1.90 0.88 -14.52
N SER A 4 -2.61 0.18 -15.43
CA SER A 4 -3.17 -1.13 -15.17
C SER A 4 -2.50 -2.12 -16.13
N PRO A 5 -1.53 -2.91 -15.65
CA PRO A 5 -0.88 -3.89 -16.52
C PRO A 5 -1.88 -5.00 -16.89
N ILE A 6 -1.93 -5.33 -18.17
CA ILE A 6 -2.78 -6.42 -18.70
C ILE A 6 -2.10 -7.79 -18.52
N LEU A 7 -0.82 -7.76 -18.14
CA LEU A 7 -0.03 -8.97 -17.97
C LEU A 7 -0.43 -9.70 -16.68
N ASP A 8 -0.41 -11.01 -16.72
CA ASP A 8 -0.38 -11.88 -15.55
C ASP A 8 0.83 -11.52 -14.68
N PHE A 9 0.69 -10.44 -13.91
CA PHE A 9 1.69 -10.11 -12.92
C PHE A 9 1.59 -11.18 -11.83
N PRO A 10 2.55 -12.09 -11.76
CA PRO A 10 2.62 -12.96 -10.61
C PRO A 10 2.77 -12.05 -9.38
N TRP A 11 1.91 -12.24 -8.43
CA TRP A 11 1.93 -11.52 -7.14
C TRP A 11 3.13 -11.89 -6.27
N ASP A 12 3.99 -12.73 -6.80
CA ASP A 12 5.24 -13.16 -6.19
C ASP A 12 6.39 -12.32 -6.78
N VAL A 13 6.93 -11.43 -5.97
CA VAL A 13 8.07 -10.59 -6.34
C VAL A 13 9.32 -11.39 -6.71
N THR A 14 9.38 -12.66 -6.31
CA THR A 14 10.50 -13.54 -6.67
C THR A 14 10.47 -13.98 -8.12
N ASN A 15 9.36 -13.75 -8.82
CA ASN A 15 9.18 -14.10 -10.23
C ASN A 15 9.49 -12.95 -11.20
N GLY A 16 10.17 -11.90 -10.74
CA GLY A 16 10.60 -10.79 -11.59
C GLY A 16 9.49 -9.80 -11.96
N CYS A 17 8.29 -9.90 -11.38
CA CYS A 17 7.19 -8.98 -11.70
C CYS A 17 7.50 -7.52 -11.35
N ASN A 18 8.30 -7.30 -10.33
CA ASN A 18 8.69 -5.95 -9.91
C ASN A 18 9.64 -5.30 -10.91
N ASP A 19 10.61 -6.06 -11.39
CA ASP A 19 11.54 -5.58 -12.40
C ASP A 19 10.81 -5.31 -13.72
N ALA A 20 9.92 -6.20 -14.13
CA ALA A 20 9.08 -6.01 -15.32
C ALA A 20 8.19 -4.75 -15.22
N LEU A 21 7.69 -4.42 -14.01
CA LEU A 21 6.96 -3.17 -13.80
C LEU A 21 7.85 -1.95 -13.99
N LEU A 22 9.06 -1.97 -13.45
CA LEU A 22 9.99 -0.84 -13.59
C LEU A 22 10.44 -0.67 -15.05
N GLU A 23 10.75 -1.75 -15.75
CA GLU A 23 11.06 -1.73 -17.19
C GLU A 23 9.90 -1.19 -18.04
N ALA A 24 8.66 -1.54 -17.68
CA ALA A 24 7.47 -0.98 -18.33
C ALA A 24 7.34 0.53 -18.09
N LEU A 25 7.65 1.01 -16.87
CA LEU A 25 7.64 2.44 -16.58
C LEU A 25 8.73 3.21 -17.34
N ASP A 26 9.92 2.64 -17.45
CA ASP A 26 11.02 3.21 -18.23
C ASP A 26 10.65 3.31 -19.71
N SER A 27 10.07 2.23 -20.27
CA SER A 27 9.57 2.21 -21.65
C SER A 27 8.46 3.23 -21.88
N LEU A 28 7.54 3.38 -20.91
CA LEU A 28 6.48 4.38 -20.97
C LEU A 28 7.04 5.82 -20.90
N ALA A 29 8.07 6.05 -20.09
CA ALA A 29 8.75 7.34 -20.01
C ALA A 29 9.35 7.71 -21.38
N GLU A 30 10.03 6.77 -22.02
CA GLU A 30 10.64 6.97 -23.34
C GLU A 30 9.59 7.25 -24.42
N VAL A 31 8.55 6.42 -24.52
CA VAL A 31 7.52 6.53 -25.55
C VAL A 31 6.63 7.77 -25.38
N SER A 32 6.31 8.13 -24.14
CA SER A 32 5.42 9.26 -23.82
C SER A 32 6.12 10.63 -23.78
N GLY A 33 7.45 10.62 -23.59
CA GLY A 33 8.22 11.82 -23.32
C GLY A 33 8.12 12.36 -21.89
N TYR A 34 7.40 11.68 -21.02
CA TYR A 34 7.31 12.01 -19.58
C TYR A 34 8.39 11.26 -18.80
N SER A 35 9.60 11.79 -18.81
CA SER A 35 10.78 11.17 -18.19
C SER A 35 10.61 10.88 -16.70
N GLU A 36 9.73 11.64 -16.00
CA GLU A 36 9.42 11.43 -14.58
C GLU A 36 8.79 10.05 -14.30
N LEU A 37 8.19 9.38 -15.26
CA LEU A 37 7.63 8.03 -15.06
C LEU A 37 8.70 7.02 -14.65
N ALA A 38 9.94 7.22 -15.10
CA ALA A 38 11.07 6.36 -14.74
C ALA A 38 11.41 6.40 -13.24
N TYR A 39 11.09 7.49 -12.55
CA TYR A 39 11.50 7.69 -11.14
C TYR A 39 10.39 8.21 -10.21
N ALA A 40 9.20 8.52 -10.72
CA ALA A 40 8.10 9.01 -9.89
C ALA A 40 7.74 8.04 -8.76
N PRO A 41 7.31 8.54 -7.61
CA PRO A 41 6.77 7.70 -6.54
C PRO A 41 5.58 6.88 -7.00
N ILE A 42 5.50 5.65 -6.52
CA ILE A 42 4.47 4.67 -6.91
C ILE A 42 3.51 4.43 -5.76
N VAL A 43 2.22 4.30 -6.08
CA VAL A 43 1.20 3.76 -5.18
C VAL A 43 0.74 2.42 -5.75
N PRO A 44 1.32 1.31 -5.31
CA PRO A 44 0.81 0.00 -5.68
C PRO A 44 -0.58 -0.20 -5.08
N LEU A 45 -1.53 -0.61 -5.93
CA LEU A 45 -2.91 -0.93 -5.56
C LEU A 45 -3.25 -2.32 -6.07
N GLY A 46 -3.89 -3.12 -5.25
CA GLY A 46 -4.36 -4.45 -5.63
C GLY A 46 -5.72 -4.77 -5.03
N HIS A 47 -6.52 -5.50 -5.78
CA HIS A 47 -7.82 -6.00 -5.36
C HIS A 47 -7.78 -7.52 -5.16
N SER A 48 -8.44 -8.02 -4.11
CA SER A 48 -8.60 -9.45 -3.89
C SER A 48 -7.27 -10.23 -3.82
N ALA A 49 -7.09 -11.24 -4.62
CA ALA A 49 -5.87 -12.04 -4.70
C ALA A 49 -4.62 -11.20 -5.06
N MET A 50 -4.80 -10.11 -5.80
CA MET A 50 -3.71 -9.20 -6.18
C MET A 50 -3.36 -8.20 -5.07
N ALA A 51 -4.12 -8.14 -3.99
CA ALA A 51 -3.87 -7.19 -2.89
C ALA A 51 -2.65 -7.56 -2.02
N THR A 52 -2.04 -8.70 -2.22
CA THR A 52 -0.74 -9.06 -1.63
C THR A 52 0.42 -8.36 -2.34
N PHE A 53 0.31 -8.16 -3.67
CA PHE A 53 1.34 -7.51 -4.47
C PHE A 53 1.74 -6.12 -3.94
N PRO A 54 0.80 -5.21 -3.61
CA PRO A 54 1.13 -3.89 -3.10
C PRO A 54 2.06 -3.90 -1.87
N TRP A 55 1.81 -4.81 -0.94
CA TRP A 55 2.65 -4.95 0.25
C TRP A 55 4.05 -5.48 -0.07
N ASN A 56 4.11 -6.49 -0.94
CA ASN A 56 5.36 -7.08 -1.38
C ASN A 56 6.19 -6.07 -2.19
N PHE A 57 5.55 -5.28 -3.04
CA PHE A 57 6.21 -4.20 -3.77
C PHE A 57 6.81 -3.16 -2.82
N ALA A 58 6.03 -2.73 -1.82
CA ALA A 58 6.49 -1.76 -0.83
C ALA A 58 7.69 -2.28 -0.02
N ALA A 59 7.69 -3.57 0.32
CA ALA A 59 8.81 -4.21 1.01
C ALA A 59 10.07 -4.30 0.14
N TRP A 60 9.89 -4.54 -1.15
CA TRP A 60 10.97 -4.66 -2.11
C TRP A 60 11.54 -3.31 -2.53
N ASN A 61 10.68 -2.29 -2.73
CA ASN A 61 11.08 -0.95 -3.16
C ASN A 61 10.46 0.14 -2.27
N PRO A 62 10.84 0.20 -0.98
CA PRO A 62 10.28 1.14 -0.03
C PRO A 62 10.58 2.61 -0.37
N GLU A 63 11.70 2.86 -1.03
CA GLU A 63 12.15 4.21 -1.36
C GLU A 63 11.28 4.87 -2.43
N ARG A 64 10.71 4.07 -3.32
CA ARG A 64 9.83 4.54 -4.39
C ARG A 64 8.34 4.39 -4.05
N THR A 65 7.98 3.74 -2.96
CA THR A 65 6.60 3.52 -2.56
C THR A 65 6.07 4.70 -1.76
N LEU A 66 5.12 5.46 -2.33
CA LEU A 66 4.46 6.58 -1.66
C LEU A 66 3.48 6.10 -0.58
N ALA A 67 2.63 5.19 -0.94
CA ALA A 67 1.60 4.57 -0.09
C ALA A 67 1.20 3.21 -0.66
N VAL A 68 0.47 2.41 0.11
CA VAL A 68 -0.07 1.11 -0.32
C VAL A 68 -1.58 1.10 -0.18
N VAL A 69 -2.28 0.54 -1.18
CA VAL A 69 -3.73 0.32 -1.11
C VAL A 69 -4.04 -1.16 -1.37
N SER A 70 -4.55 -1.84 -0.34
CA SER A 70 -5.09 -3.19 -0.43
C SER A 70 -6.62 -3.10 -0.40
N TYR A 71 -7.25 -3.33 -1.55
CA TYR A 71 -8.68 -3.20 -1.72
C TYR A 71 -9.34 -4.58 -1.70
N HIS A 72 -10.20 -4.82 -0.72
CA HIS A 72 -10.88 -6.10 -0.49
C HIS A 72 -9.90 -7.29 -0.54
N GLY A 73 -8.78 -7.18 0.17
CA GLY A 73 -7.70 -8.12 0.04
C GLY A 73 -6.86 -8.33 1.29
N ASP A 74 -5.67 -8.88 1.11
CA ASP A 74 -4.86 -9.36 2.21
C ASP A 74 -4.01 -8.26 2.86
N ALA A 75 -3.65 -8.54 4.11
CA ALA A 75 -2.61 -7.85 4.85
C ALA A 75 -1.21 -8.20 4.33
N PRO A 76 -0.17 -7.47 4.77
CA PRO A 76 1.20 -7.93 4.59
C PRO A 76 1.34 -9.35 5.13
N ARG A 77 1.84 -10.26 4.31
CA ARG A 77 2.01 -11.65 4.71
C ARG A 77 3.36 -11.85 5.36
N THR A 78 3.33 -12.53 6.49
CA THR A 78 4.51 -13.13 7.11
C THR A 78 4.35 -14.65 7.08
N ASN A 79 5.40 -15.39 7.36
CA ASN A 79 5.31 -16.86 7.51
C ASN A 79 4.28 -17.30 8.58
N LEU A 80 3.89 -16.38 9.45
CA LEU A 80 2.88 -16.62 10.51
C LEU A 80 1.45 -16.30 10.05
N THR A 81 1.27 -15.57 8.96
CA THR A 81 -0.03 -15.00 8.57
C THR A 81 -0.44 -15.33 7.13
N GLY A 82 0.31 -16.15 6.42
CA GLY A 82 0.09 -16.39 4.98
C GLY A 82 -0.88 -17.52 4.66
N TYR A 83 -1.54 -17.44 3.52
CA TYR A 83 -2.34 -18.49 2.89
C TYR A 83 -1.45 -19.46 2.09
N GLY A 84 -0.45 -20.09 2.71
CA GLY A 84 0.28 -21.20 2.12
C GLY A 84 1.09 -20.92 0.82
N ARG A 85 1.31 -19.66 0.44
CA ARG A 85 2.20 -19.28 -0.67
C ARG A 85 3.47 -18.66 -0.11
N ALA A 86 4.56 -18.78 -0.87
CA ALA A 86 5.81 -18.15 -0.52
C ALA A 86 5.61 -16.63 -0.34
N ASN A 87 6.00 -16.14 0.83
CA ASN A 87 6.01 -14.71 1.12
C ASN A 87 7.44 -14.22 1.06
N LEU A 88 7.63 -12.93 0.82
CA LEU A 88 8.91 -12.31 1.08
C LEU A 88 9.32 -12.62 2.51
N GLU A 89 10.53 -13.09 2.70
CA GLU A 89 11.12 -13.12 4.02
C GLU A 89 11.31 -11.69 4.50
N TRP A 90 10.41 -11.27 5.36
CA TRP A 90 10.53 -10.00 6.04
C TRP A 90 11.69 -10.13 7.03
N GLY A 91 12.84 -9.59 6.67
CA GLY A 91 14.01 -9.56 7.55
C GLY A 91 13.72 -8.82 8.86
N ARG A 92 14.70 -8.75 9.73
CA ARG A 92 14.61 -7.99 10.99
C ARG A 92 14.41 -6.48 10.76
N THR A 93 14.82 -5.97 9.63
CA THR A 93 14.58 -4.60 9.14
C THR A 93 13.28 -4.57 8.37
N ARG A 94 12.38 -3.70 8.81
CA ARG A 94 11.01 -3.58 8.29
C ARG A 94 10.99 -2.63 7.12
N ASN A 95 10.88 -3.17 5.94
CA ASN A 95 10.97 -2.36 4.73
C ASN A 95 9.77 -1.45 4.51
N ILE A 96 8.63 -1.68 5.18
CA ILE A 96 7.43 -0.83 5.07
C ILE A 96 7.21 0.11 6.26
N ASP A 97 8.16 0.20 7.19
CA ASP A 97 8.08 1.17 8.28
C ASP A 97 7.98 2.59 7.72
N GLY A 98 7.06 3.37 8.24
CA GLY A 98 6.84 4.74 7.79
C GLY A 98 6.18 4.90 6.42
N ILE A 99 5.74 3.82 5.76
CA ILE A 99 4.94 3.86 4.54
C ILE A 99 3.45 3.76 4.88
N PRO A 100 2.62 4.76 4.55
CA PRO A 100 1.19 4.68 4.77
C PRO A 100 0.57 3.53 3.98
N GLY A 101 -0.16 2.66 4.66
CA GLY A 101 -0.91 1.57 4.06
C GLY A 101 -2.38 1.65 4.41
N LEU A 102 -3.26 1.47 3.43
CA LEU A 102 -4.70 1.41 3.60
C LEU A 102 -5.20 0.03 3.20
N MET A 103 -5.77 -0.68 4.16
CA MET A 103 -6.45 -1.94 3.97
C MET A 103 -7.96 -1.71 4.05
N ILE A 104 -8.67 -2.04 2.99
CA ILE A 104 -10.12 -1.84 2.87
C ILE A 104 -10.78 -3.20 2.80
N GLU A 105 -11.79 -3.42 3.64
CA GLU A 105 -12.60 -4.64 3.63
C GLU A 105 -14.09 -4.30 3.62
N GLY A 106 -14.86 -5.04 2.86
CA GLY A 106 -16.32 -4.96 2.90
C GLY A 106 -16.87 -5.59 4.17
N GLU A 107 -18.02 -5.09 4.66
CA GLU A 107 -18.68 -5.64 5.84
C GLU A 107 -19.08 -7.12 5.66
N TYR A 108 -19.43 -7.51 4.43
CA TYR A 108 -19.89 -8.87 4.11
C TYR A 108 -18.80 -9.75 3.53
N GLU A 109 -17.57 -9.56 4.01
CA GLU A 109 -16.40 -10.32 3.57
C GLU A 109 -15.79 -11.16 4.69
N TRP A 110 -14.72 -11.87 4.36
CA TRP A 110 -13.90 -12.65 5.30
C TRP A 110 -12.96 -11.74 6.12
N TRP A 111 -13.49 -10.63 6.64
CA TRP A 111 -12.68 -9.62 7.31
C TRP A 111 -11.84 -10.16 8.47
N GLU A 112 -12.34 -11.14 9.23
CA GLU A 112 -11.57 -11.74 10.32
C GLU A 112 -10.29 -12.41 9.83
N ALA A 113 -10.37 -13.19 8.75
CA ALA A 113 -9.22 -13.89 8.19
C ALA A 113 -8.18 -12.94 7.59
N ARG A 114 -8.56 -11.71 7.28
CA ARG A 114 -7.69 -10.70 6.67
C ARG A 114 -7.24 -9.64 7.67
N VAL A 115 -8.12 -9.16 8.52
CA VAL A 115 -7.82 -8.13 9.52
C VAL A 115 -6.95 -8.68 10.66
N ARG A 116 -7.19 -9.91 11.14
CA ARG A 116 -6.36 -10.51 12.21
C ARG A 116 -4.88 -10.60 11.84
N PRO A 117 -4.50 -11.08 10.65
CA PRO A 117 -3.09 -11.04 10.21
C PRO A 117 -2.51 -9.63 10.16
N ALA A 118 -3.29 -8.65 9.74
CA ALA A 118 -2.84 -7.26 9.71
C ALA A 118 -2.63 -6.68 11.11
N LEU A 119 -3.50 -7.01 12.07
CA LEU A 119 -3.31 -6.63 13.47
C LEU A 119 -2.08 -7.31 14.06
N ALA A 120 -1.88 -8.60 13.79
CA ALA A 120 -0.68 -9.32 14.21
C ALA A 120 0.59 -8.69 13.62
N PHE A 121 0.55 -8.31 12.33
CA PHE A 121 1.66 -7.61 11.70
C PHE A 121 1.97 -6.28 12.39
N ARG A 122 0.95 -5.47 12.72
CA ARG A 122 1.15 -4.21 13.45
C ARG A 122 1.70 -4.42 14.86
N MET A 123 1.32 -5.50 15.53
CA MET A 123 1.88 -5.85 16.85
C MET A 123 3.35 -6.24 16.74
N MET A 124 3.71 -7.00 15.72
CA MET A 124 5.10 -7.39 15.43
C MET A 124 5.94 -6.21 14.97
N TYR A 125 5.34 -5.30 14.22
CA TYR A 125 5.98 -4.15 13.58
C TYR A 125 5.26 -2.84 13.94
N PRO A 126 5.50 -2.30 15.13
CA PRO A 126 4.74 -1.15 15.66
C PRO A 126 5.01 0.17 14.91
N GLN A 127 6.01 0.22 14.05
CA GLN A 127 6.28 1.37 13.18
C GLN A 127 5.57 1.26 11.82
N SER A 128 4.86 0.16 11.54
CA SER A 128 4.06 0.03 10.33
C SER A 128 2.83 0.94 10.41
N CYS A 129 2.58 1.68 9.31
CA CYS A 129 1.50 2.67 9.23
C CYS A 129 0.27 2.09 8.54
N ILE A 130 -0.19 0.90 8.93
CA ILE A 130 -1.36 0.24 8.33
C ILE A 130 -2.64 0.78 8.97
N SER A 131 -3.50 1.36 8.15
CA SER A 131 -4.85 1.80 8.50
C SER A 131 -5.90 0.83 7.97
N PHE A 132 -7.04 0.75 8.65
CA PHE A 132 -8.15 -0.11 8.28
C PHE A 132 -9.38 0.73 7.96
N LEU A 133 -10.07 0.35 6.88
CA LEU A 133 -11.37 0.89 6.52
C LEU A 133 -12.35 -0.26 6.31
N CYS A 134 -13.45 -0.27 7.05
CA CYS A 134 -14.59 -1.12 6.75
C CYS A 134 -15.55 -0.36 5.83
N ASP A 135 -15.82 -0.91 4.63
CA ASP A 135 -16.81 -0.38 3.71
C ASP A 135 -18.18 -1.00 4.04
N ALA A 136 -18.92 -0.32 4.91
CA ALA A 136 -20.18 -0.80 5.47
C ALA A 136 -21.24 -1.05 4.37
N GLY A 137 -21.94 -2.17 4.48
CA GLY A 137 -22.97 -2.61 3.53
C GLY A 137 -22.43 -3.12 2.20
N ARG A 138 -21.13 -3.47 2.13
CA ARG A 138 -20.46 -3.89 0.89
C ARG A 138 -19.86 -5.29 1.02
N GLY A 139 -19.84 -5.99 -0.11
CA GLY A 139 -19.18 -7.27 -0.28
C GLY A 139 -17.95 -7.15 -1.15
N HIS A 140 -17.37 -8.29 -1.50
CA HIS A 140 -16.05 -8.40 -2.12
C HIS A 140 -15.87 -7.67 -3.46
N PHE A 141 -16.90 -7.58 -4.27
CA PHE A 141 -16.85 -6.97 -5.60
C PHE A 141 -17.55 -5.62 -5.66
N ASP A 142 -18.01 -5.12 -4.53
CA ASP A 142 -18.70 -3.84 -4.48
C ASP A 142 -17.70 -2.69 -4.51
N VAL A 143 -18.06 -1.65 -5.27
CA VAL A 143 -17.34 -0.38 -5.31
C VAL A 143 -18.29 0.73 -4.90
N SER A 144 -17.84 1.65 -4.06
CA SER A 144 -18.64 2.79 -3.66
C SER A 144 -17.91 4.10 -3.88
N ASP A 145 -18.67 5.15 -4.25
CA ASP A 145 -18.14 6.50 -4.37
C ASP A 145 -17.53 6.99 -3.05
N ARG A 146 -18.09 6.55 -1.92
CA ARG A 146 -17.56 6.89 -0.59
C ARG A 146 -16.16 6.36 -0.41
N THR A 147 -15.93 5.10 -0.75
CA THR A 147 -14.62 4.44 -0.64
C THR A 147 -13.64 5.05 -1.62
N ALA A 148 -14.06 5.32 -2.87
CA ALA A 148 -13.22 6.00 -3.84
C ALA A 148 -12.75 7.39 -3.36
N ARG A 149 -13.67 8.18 -2.77
CA ARG A 149 -13.33 9.48 -2.19
C ARG A 149 -12.38 9.36 -0.99
N TYR A 150 -12.56 8.31 -0.17
CA TYR A 150 -11.68 8.06 0.96
C TYR A 150 -10.27 7.68 0.49
N ILE A 151 -10.15 6.81 -0.52
CA ILE A 151 -8.87 6.48 -1.14
C ILE A 151 -8.19 7.76 -1.67
N ALA A 152 -8.93 8.58 -2.40
CA ALA A 152 -8.40 9.85 -2.92
C ALA A 152 -7.91 10.79 -1.80
N LEU A 153 -8.66 10.90 -0.69
CA LEU A 153 -8.23 11.66 0.49
C LEU A 153 -6.98 11.05 1.12
N PHE A 154 -6.94 9.74 1.29
CA PHE A 154 -5.78 9.02 1.83
C PHE A 154 -4.53 9.26 1.00
N LEU A 155 -4.63 9.15 -0.33
CA LEU A 155 -3.51 9.41 -1.24
C LEU A 155 -3.06 10.87 -1.20
N LYS A 156 -4.02 11.82 -1.15
CA LYS A 156 -3.69 13.24 -0.98
C LYS A 156 -2.91 13.47 0.31
N LYS A 157 -3.32 12.87 1.42
CA LYS A 157 -2.61 12.97 2.69
C LYS A 157 -1.24 12.30 2.66
N ALA A 158 -1.12 11.15 2.02
CA ALA A 158 0.17 10.50 1.82
C ALA A 158 1.14 11.40 1.04
N LEU A 159 0.67 12.08 0.00
CA LEU A 159 1.46 13.07 -0.75
C LEU A 159 1.91 14.23 0.15
N GLU A 160 0.99 14.83 0.89
CA GLU A 160 1.29 15.96 1.79
C GLU A 160 2.35 15.61 2.85
N TRP A 161 2.32 14.38 3.38
CA TRP A 161 3.22 13.98 4.45
C TRP A 161 4.55 13.40 3.97
N ARG A 162 4.56 12.78 2.81
CA ARG A 162 5.74 12.06 2.34
C ARG A 162 6.58 12.80 1.31
N LEU A 163 5.98 13.70 0.54
CA LEU A 163 6.77 14.52 -0.39
C LEU A 163 7.57 15.59 0.36
N PRO A 164 8.80 15.90 -0.06
CA PRO A 164 9.50 17.07 0.41
C PRO A 164 8.80 18.36 -0.08
N GLU A 165 9.03 19.47 0.61
CA GLU A 165 8.44 20.77 0.22
C GLU A 165 8.94 21.27 -1.14
N MET A 166 10.14 20.90 -1.50
CA MET A 166 10.73 21.17 -2.81
C MET A 166 11.31 19.88 -3.38
N SER A 167 10.84 19.46 -4.52
CA SER A 167 11.48 18.43 -5.34
C SER A 167 12.15 19.11 -6.54
N GLY A 168 13.46 18.85 -6.70
CA GLY A 168 14.14 19.16 -7.97
C GLY A 168 13.75 18.17 -9.06
N ASP A 169 14.33 18.33 -10.24
CA ASP A 169 14.22 17.34 -11.30
C ASP A 169 14.97 16.07 -10.89
N GLY A 170 14.28 14.93 -10.87
CA GLY A 170 14.86 13.64 -10.55
C GLY A 170 14.15 12.86 -9.42
N PRO A 171 14.77 11.78 -8.93
CA PRO A 171 14.18 10.90 -7.92
C PRO A 171 13.89 11.66 -6.62
N VAL A 172 12.68 11.48 -6.09
CA VAL A 172 12.23 12.14 -4.87
C VAL A 172 12.52 11.25 -3.66
N LYS A 173 13.22 11.79 -2.68
CA LYS A 173 13.41 11.11 -1.40
C LYS A 173 12.16 11.27 -0.53
N LEU A 174 11.37 10.20 -0.39
CA LEU A 174 10.16 10.19 0.40
C LEU A 174 10.47 10.24 1.91
N LYS A 175 9.71 11.07 2.64
CA LYS A 175 9.78 11.11 4.11
C LYS A 175 9.10 9.88 4.71
N GLN A 176 9.58 9.42 5.84
CA GLN A 176 8.87 8.39 6.63
C GLN A 176 7.80 9.04 7.49
N VAL A 177 6.64 8.38 7.60
CA VAL A 177 5.55 8.82 8.48
C VAL A 177 5.70 8.10 9.83
N ASN A 178 5.57 8.85 10.92
CA ASN A 178 5.49 8.24 12.24
C ASN A 178 4.02 7.84 12.53
N PRO A 179 3.72 6.57 12.83
CA PRO A 179 2.35 6.15 13.11
C PRO A 179 1.71 6.84 14.31
N LYS A 180 2.52 7.44 15.20
CA LYS A 180 2.02 8.21 16.36
C LYS A 180 1.49 9.60 15.99
N ASP A 181 1.86 10.10 14.83
CA ASP A 181 1.44 11.41 14.35
C ASP A 181 0.10 11.32 13.56
N GLY A 182 -0.46 10.12 13.43
CA GLY A 182 -1.73 9.89 12.77
C GLY A 182 -2.90 10.54 13.52
N TRP A 183 -3.74 11.29 12.78
CA TRP A 183 -4.86 12.03 13.35
C TRP A 183 -5.88 11.16 14.12
N LEU A 184 -6.19 9.96 13.62
CA LEU A 184 -7.09 9.02 14.30
C LEU A 184 -6.49 8.50 15.62
N ALA A 185 -5.17 8.23 15.65
CA ALA A 185 -4.50 7.81 16.86
C ALA A 185 -4.54 8.88 17.95
N GLU A 186 -4.41 10.14 17.57
CA GLU A 186 -4.49 11.27 18.48
C GLU A 186 -5.90 11.44 19.05
N ARG A 187 -6.94 11.38 18.21
CA ARG A 187 -8.34 11.44 18.65
C ARG A 187 -8.73 10.29 19.56
N TRP A 188 -8.36 9.08 19.19
CA TRP A 188 -8.57 7.90 20.03
C TRP A 188 -7.99 8.09 21.44
N ARG A 189 -6.79 8.64 21.54
CA ARG A 189 -6.13 8.89 22.83
C ARG A 189 -6.82 9.96 23.66
N ARG A 190 -7.46 10.91 23.03
CA ARG A 190 -8.16 12.01 23.73
C ARG A 190 -9.54 11.62 24.22
N GLY A 191 -10.07 10.47 23.81
CA GLY A 191 -11.42 10.07 24.13
C GLY A 191 -12.49 10.96 23.47
N ASP A 192 -12.10 11.69 22.42
CA ASP A 192 -13.05 12.47 21.63
C ASP A 192 -13.97 11.51 20.89
N ASP A 193 -15.27 11.66 21.08
CA ASP A 193 -16.27 10.88 20.34
C ASP A 193 -16.13 11.13 18.83
N ILE A 194 -16.13 10.03 18.09
CA ILE A 194 -16.08 10.04 16.62
C ILE A 194 -17.48 10.30 16.08
#